data_967158a0ca86ee336dc4bf00a9a9009a
#
_entry.id   967158a0ca86ee336dc4bf00a9a9009a
#
_cell.length_a   1.000
_cell.length_b   1.000
_cell.length_c   1.000
_cell.angle_alpha   90.00
_cell.angle_beta   90.00
_cell.angle_gamma   90.00
#
_symmetry.space_group_name_H-M   'P 1'
#
loop_
_entity.id
_entity.type
_entity.pdbx_description
1 polymer ?
#
loop_
_entity_poly.entity_id
_entity_poly.type
_entity_poly.pdbx_seq_one_letter_code
_entity_poly.pdbx_strand_id
1 'polypeptide(L)'
;MPLVNGIQRDTMPYMSETSSSVQRSFRLSASTSRLLDHRVGESGESRNAMVDRLLNESLRIEKHPFIRFITGASGRREAHIVGTRWKVRQIIVSLKGEKGQIDAVVNGFDLTEPQVRAAVSYYADFTDEVDADIERDFADADQQRVRWEREQSVIG
;
A
#
# COMPACT_ATOMS: atom_id res chain seq x y z
N MET A 1 38.87 33.30 -15.20
CA MET A 1 37.44 32.97 -15.27
C MET A 1 37.27 31.46 -15.40
N PRO A 2 37.00 30.71 -14.36
CA PRO A 2 36.57 29.36 -14.49
C PRO A 2 35.03 29.28 -14.51
N LEU A 3 34.50 28.63 -15.53
CA LEU A 3 33.10 28.33 -15.71
C LEU A 3 32.67 27.31 -14.65
N VAL A 4 31.68 27.68 -13.86
CA VAL A 4 31.01 26.77 -12.92
C VAL A 4 30.05 25.90 -13.72
N ASN A 5 30.36 24.60 -13.87
CA ASN A 5 29.45 23.60 -14.39
C ASN A 5 28.32 23.37 -13.40
N GLY A 6 27.14 23.89 -13.73
CA GLY A 6 25.91 23.57 -13.06
C GLY A 6 25.54 22.11 -13.29
N ILE A 7 25.61 21.30 -12.26
CA ILE A 7 25.02 19.96 -12.26
C ILE A 7 23.50 20.14 -12.23
N GLN A 8 22.91 20.03 -13.40
CA GLN A 8 21.47 19.96 -13.57
C GLN A 8 21.03 18.59 -13.04
N ARG A 9 20.47 18.57 -11.86
CA ARG A 9 19.78 17.37 -11.35
C ARG A 9 18.50 17.26 -12.16
N ASP A 10 18.47 16.32 -13.10
CA ASP A 10 17.24 15.86 -13.71
C ASP A 10 16.35 15.23 -12.61
N THR A 11 15.52 16.06 -12.05
CA THR A 11 14.38 15.61 -11.27
C THR A 11 13.37 15.09 -12.28
N MET A 12 13.39 13.79 -12.56
CA MET A 12 12.31 13.14 -13.30
C MET A 12 11.01 13.40 -12.53
N PRO A 13 10.05 14.15 -13.09
CA PRO A 13 8.73 14.23 -12.50
C PRO A 13 8.12 12.83 -12.62
N TYR A 14 7.84 12.17 -11.49
CA TYR A 14 6.95 11.03 -11.44
C TYR A 14 5.57 11.54 -11.84
N MET A 15 5.30 11.49 -13.13
CA MET A 15 4.00 11.82 -13.69
C MET A 15 3.02 10.78 -13.14
N SER A 16 1.99 11.28 -12.48
CA SER A 16 0.79 10.50 -12.20
C SER A 16 0.25 9.97 -13.54
N GLU A 17 0.67 8.77 -13.91
CA GLU A 17 0.13 8.07 -15.06
C GLU A 17 -1.34 7.78 -14.76
N THR A 18 -2.22 8.58 -15.35
CA THR A 18 -3.60 8.18 -15.57
C THR A 18 -3.54 6.75 -16.12
N SER A 19 -4.18 5.82 -15.41
CA SER A 19 -4.22 4.38 -15.63
C SER A 19 -4.52 4.02 -17.10
N SER A 20 -3.53 4.17 -17.97
CA SER A 20 -3.60 3.67 -19.33
C SER A 20 -3.19 2.21 -19.33
N SER A 21 -4.12 1.30 -19.66
CA SER A 21 -3.80 -0.12 -19.77
C SER A 21 -2.90 -0.36 -20.99
N VAL A 22 -1.80 -1.09 -20.80
CA VAL A 22 -0.89 -1.50 -21.86
C VAL A 22 -1.06 -3.00 -22.10
N GLN A 23 -1.42 -3.39 -23.32
CA GLN A 23 -1.54 -4.81 -23.65
C GLN A 23 -0.16 -5.47 -23.75
N ARG A 24 0.01 -6.60 -23.05
CA ARG A 24 1.20 -7.46 -23.10
C ARG A 24 0.76 -8.91 -23.29
N SER A 25 1.54 -9.70 -24.02
CA SER A 25 1.29 -11.12 -24.23
C SER A 25 2.40 -11.97 -23.61
N PHE A 26 2.02 -12.94 -22.82
CA PHE A 26 2.93 -13.88 -22.16
C PHE A 26 2.48 -15.31 -22.39
N ARG A 27 3.44 -16.23 -22.43
CA ARG A 27 3.18 -17.67 -22.36
C ARG A 27 3.31 -18.13 -20.93
N LEU A 28 2.26 -18.70 -20.37
CA LEU A 28 2.28 -19.30 -19.04
C LEU A 28 2.54 -20.80 -19.15
N SER A 29 3.20 -21.38 -18.16
CA SER A 29 3.26 -22.84 -18.03
C SER A 29 1.85 -23.39 -17.78
N ALA A 30 1.62 -24.65 -18.15
CA ALA A 30 0.33 -25.29 -17.92
C ALA A 30 -0.04 -25.36 -16.43
N SER A 31 0.95 -25.47 -15.54
CA SER A 31 0.73 -25.44 -14.08
C SER A 31 0.27 -24.08 -13.62
N THR A 32 0.94 -23.01 -14.03
CA THR A 32 0.56 -21.62 -13.68
C THR A 32 -0.82 -21.27 -14.21
N SER A 33 -1.15 -21.69 -15.46
CA SER A 33 -2.47 -21.45 -16.03
C SER A 33 -3.57 -22.14 -15.22
N ARG A 34 -3.38 -23.40 -14.81
CA ARG A 34 -4.36 -24.11 -13.96
C ARG A 34 -4.57 -23.45 -12.60
N LEU A 35 -3.48 -22.99 -11.95
CA LEU A 35 -3.57 -22.27 -10.68
C LEU A 35 -4.35 -20.97 -10.84
N LEU A 36 -4.07 -20.22 -11.89
CA LEU A 36 -4.78 -18.99 -12.21
C LEU A 36 -6.28 -19.24 -12.42
N ASP A 37 -6.63 -20.23 -13.25
CA ASP A 37 -8.02 -20.58 -13.55
C ASP A 37 -8.79 -20.99 -12.27
N HIS A 38 -8.15 -21.76 -11.40
CA HIS A 38 -8.73 -22.14 -10.11
C HIS A 38 -9.00 -20.89 -9.22
N ARG A 39 -8.04 -20.00 -9.10
CA ARG A 39 -8.18 -18.79 -8.28
C ARG A 39 -9.22 -17.81 -8.85
N VAL A 40 -9.30 -17.67 -10.16
CA VAL A 40 -10.35 -16.88 -10.83
C VAL A 40 -11.73 -17.46 -10.51
N GLY A 41 -11.88 -18.77 -10.56
CA GLY A 41 -13.15 -19.45 -10.23
C GLY A 41 -13.59 -19.24 -8.76
N GLU A 42 -12.63 -19.13 -7.82
CA GLU A 42 -12.94 -18.91 -6.41
C GLU A 42 -13.25 -17.45 -6.07
N SER A 43 -12.59 -16.48 -6.72
CA SER A 43 -12.64 -15.07 -6.34
C SER A 43 -13.75 -14.27 -7.03
N GLY A 44 -14.24 -14.74 -8.17
CA GLY A 44 -15.14 -13.97 -9.04
C GLY A 44 -14.48 -12.80 -9.75
N GLU A 45 -13.17 -12.62 -9.57
CA GLU A 45 -12.36 -11.60 -10.24
C GLU A 45 -12.13 -11.99 -11.71
N SER A 46 -12.07 -11.02 -12.64
CA SER A 46 -11.70 -11.35 -14.02
C SER A 46 -10.25 -11.82 -14.10
N ARG A 47 -9.95 -12.70 -15.08
CA ARG A 47 -8.59 -13.23 -15.27
C ARG A 47 -7.55 -12.11 -15.45
N ASN A 48 -7.88 -11.09 -16.24
CA ASN A 48 -6.97 -9.96 -16.49
C ASN A 48 -6.73 -9.14 -15.22
N ALA A 49 -7.78 -8.82 -14.46
CA ALA A 49 -7.65 -8.09 -13.20
C ALA A 49 -6.81 -8.88 -12.18
N MET A 50 -7.02 -10.19 -12.08
CA MET A 50 -6.24 -11.05 -11.19
C MET A 50 -4.77 -11.10 -11.60
N VAL A 51 -4.46 -11.27 -12.89
CA VAL A 51 -3.07 -11.28 -13.38
C VAL A 51 -2.39 -9.96 -13.09
N ASP A 52 -3.02 -8.84 -13.42
CA ASP A 52 -2.49 -7.50 -13.16
C ASP A 52 -2.18 -7.31 -11.67
N ARG A 53 -3.14 -7.61 -10.80
CA ARG A 53 -2.98 -7.53 -9.35
C ARG A 53 -1.84 -8.42 -8.84
N LEU A 54 -1.80 -9.68 -9.23
CA LEU A 54 -0.78 -10.63 -8.76
C LEU A 54 0.61 -10.23 -9.22
N LEU A 55 0.77 -9.77 -10.46
CA LEU A 55 2.05 -9.27 -10.96
C LEU A 55 2.48 -8.01 -10.24
N ASN A 56 1.59 -7.04 -10.08
CA ASN A 56 1.85 -5.80 -9.37
C ASN A 56 2.30 -6.07 -7.92
N GLU A 57 1.54 -6.88 -7.17
CA GLU A 57 1.88 -7.24 -5.80
C GLU A 57 3.21 -8.00 -5.72
N SER A 58 3.45 -8.97 -6.62
CA SER A 58 4.69 -9.74 -6.64
C SER A 58 5.92 -8.87 -6.90
N LEU A 59 5.86 -7.97 -7.87
CA LEU A 59 6.95 -7.04 -8.17
C LEU A 59 7.24 -6.09 -7.01
N ARG A 60 6.21 -5.64 -6.31
CA ARG A 60 6.37 -4.81 -5.10
C ARG A 60 7.00 -5.60 -3.94
N ILE A 61 6.57 -6.84 -3.72
CA ILE A 61 7.13 -7.73 -2.68
C ILE A 61 8.61 -8.02 -2.98
N GLU A 62 8.97 -8.25 -4.23
CA GLU A 62 10.38 -8.48 -4.62
C GLU A 62 11.27 -7.29 -4.24
N LYS A 63 10.79 -6.05 -4.44
CA LYS A 63 11.48 -4.83 -4.03
C LYS A 63 11.40 -4.56 -2.53
N HIS A 64 10.28 -4.91 -1.89
CA HIS A 64 9.96 -4.66 -0.49
C HIS A 64 9.63 -5.97 0.25
N PRO A 65 10.62 -6.81 0.57
CA PRO A 65 10.37 -8.16 1.09
C PRO A 65 9.71 -8.21 2.48
N PHE A 66 9.70 -7.10 3.22
CA PHE A 66 8.95 -6.96 4.48
C PHE A 66 7.49 -6.60 4.30
N ILE A 67 7.03 -6.42 3.06
CA ILE A 67 5.64 -6.08 2.74
C ILE A 67 4.91 -7.32 2.24
N ARG A 68 3.65 -7.46 2.63
CA ARG A 68 2.70 -8.41 2.05
C ARG A 68 1.35 -7.72 1.85
N PHE A 69 0.58 -8.22 0.91
CA PHE A 69 -0.77 -7.71 0.65
C PHE A 69 -1.81 -8.65 1.26
N ILE A 70 -2.75 -8.09 2.01
CA ILE A 70 -3.85 -8.80 2.64
C ILE A 70 -5.16 -8.14 2.21
N THR A 71 -6.20 -8.93 1.99
CA THR A 71 -7.53 -8.38 1.77
C THR A 71 -8.10 -7.91 3.11
N GLY A 72 -8.34 -6.62 3.24
CA GLY A 72 -8.94 -6.01 4.43
C GLY A 72 -10.45 -6.26 4.51
N ALA A 73 -11.07 -5.80 5.59
CA ALA A 73 -12.51 -5.92 5.82
C ALA A 73 -13.37 -5.23 4.74
N SER A 74 -12.83 -4.19 4.09
CA SER A 74 -13.47 -3.50 2.97
C SER A 74 -13.39 -4.25 1.64
N GLY A 75 -12.76 -5.44 1.60
CA GLY A 75 -12.47 -6.17 0.36
C GLY A 75 -11.28 -5.64 -0.43
N ARG A 76 -10.66 -4.54 -0.01
CA ARG A 76 -9.48 -3.96 -0.67
C ARG A 76 -8.19 -4.66 -0.25
N ARG A 77 -7.22 -4.67 -1.16
CA ARG A 77 -5.88 -5.15 -0.89
C ARG A 77 -5.10 -4.06 -0.12
N GLU A 78 -4.48 -4.45 0.97
CA GLU A 78 -3.79 -3.54 1.89
C GLU A 78 -2.36 -4.02 2.13
N ALA A 79 -1.40 -3.08 2.11
CA ALA A 79 0.00 -3.36 2.41
C ALA A 79 0.22 -3.48 3.93
N HIS A 80 0.73 -4.63 4.37
CA HIS A 80 1.04 -4.95 5.75
C HIS A 80 2.52 -5.27 5.94
N ILE A 81 3.03 -5.09 7.15
CA ILE A 81 4.35 -5.57 7.52
C ILE A 81 4.28 -7.08 7.82
N VAL A 82 5.17 -7.84 7.18
CA VAL A 82 5.27 -9.30 7.35
C VAL A 82 5.45 -9.66 8.82
N GLY A 83 4.72 -10.69 9.25
CA GLY A 83 4.78 -11.19 10.63
C GLY A 83 4.01 -10.36 11.65
N THR A 84 3.31 -9.30 11.22
CA THR A 84 2.54 -8.42 12.09
C THR A 84 1.11 -8.22 11.59
N ARG A 85 0.27 -7.58 12.41
CA ARG A 85 -1.07 -7.12 12.02
C ARG A 85 -1.09 -5.71 11.44
N TRP A 86 0.06 -5.01 11.47
CA TRP A 86 0.14 -3.60 11.18
C TRP A 86 0.19 -3.32 9.68
N LYS A 87 -0.61 -2.35 9.27
CA LYS A 87 -0.65 -1.82 7.91
C LYS A 87 0.41 -0.73 7.75
N VAL A 88 1.00 -0.63 6.57
CA VAL A 88 1.99 0.43 6.27
C VAL A 88 1.43 1.81 6.62
N ARG A 89 0.20 2.12 6.18
CA ARG A 89 -0.42 3.43 6.44
C ARG A 89 -0.54 3.77 7.93
N GLN A 90 -0.80 2.80 8.81
CA GLN A 90 -0.87 3.01 10.25
C GLN A 90 0.49 3.41 10.83
N ILE A 91 1.55 2.74 10.37
CA ILE A 91 2.92 3.05 10.78
C ILE A 91 3.31 4.45 10.29
N ILE A 92 2.96 4.82 9.06
CA ILE A 92 3.26 6.14 8.49
C ILE A 92 2.51 7.25 9.23
N VAL A 93 1.22 7.06 9.55
CA VAL A 93 0.45 8.02 10.36
C VAL A 93 1.09 8.23 11.73
N SER A 94 1.44 7.14 12.42
CA SER A 94 2.10 7.23 13.72
C SER A 94 3.45 7.93 13.61
N LEU A 95 4.27 7.57 12.63
CA LEU A 95 5.59 8.18 12.44
C LEU A 95 5.49 9.69 12.17
N LYS A 96 4.51 10.14 11.37
CA LYS A 96 4.22 11.57 11.14
C LYS A 96 3.79 12.24 12.46
N GLY A 97 2.94 11.59 13.27
CA GLY A 97 2.52 12.09 14.59
C GLY A 97 3.67 12.21 15.58
N GLU A 98 4.58 11.25 15.58
CA GLU A 98 5.79 11.23 16.41
C GLU A 98 6.97 12.06 15.82
N LYS A 99 6.69 12.93 14.85
CA LYS A 99 7.68 13.82 14.20
C LYS A 99 8.92 13.07 13.67
N GLY A 100 8.72 11.87 13.15
CA GLY A 100 9.77 11.03 12.58
C GLY A 100 10.58 10.22 13.60
N GLN A 101 10.17 10.16 14.87
CA GLN A 101 10.87 9.40 15.91
C GLN A 101 10.58 7.90 15.76
N ILE A 102 11.50 7.18 15.14
CA ILE A 102 11.37 5.74 14.86
C ILE A 102 11.21 4.94 16.15
N ASP A 103 11.98 5.24 17.19
CA ASP A 103 11.94 4.52 18.47
C ASP A 103 10.56 4.60 19.15
N ALA A 104 9.86 5.73 19.03
CA ALA A 104 8.50 5.87 19.55
C ALA A 104 7.53 4.92 18.83
N VAL A 105 7.65 4.80 17.51
CA VAL A 105 6.84 3.88 16.71
C VAL A 105 7.21 2.42 16.99
N VAL A 106 8.50 2.08 17.08
CA VAL A 106 8.98 0.74 17.46
C VAL A 106 8.33 0.30 18.78
N ASN A 107 8.40 1.13 19.80
CA ASN A 107 7.85 0.80 21.11
C ASN A 107 6.31 0.78 21.12
N GLY A 108 5.65 1.71 20.40
CA GLY A 108 4.20 1.82 20.38
C GLY A 108 3.50 0.69 19.63
N PHE A 109 4.15 0.09 18.66
CA PHE A 109 3.59 -0.96 17.79
C PHE A 109 4.19 -2.35 18.06
N ASP A 110 5.16 -2.45 18.98
CA ASP A 110 5.93 -3.68 19.22
C ASP A 110 6.56 -4.20 17.91
N LEU A 111 7.24 -3.29 17.21
CA LEU A 111 7.93 -3.55 15.96
C LEU A 111 9.44 -3.48 16.16
N THR A 112 10.16 -4.02 15.20
CA THR A 112 11.62 -3.78 15.08
C THR A 112 11.89 -2.55 14.22
N GLU A 113 13.03 -1.89 14.44
CA GLU A 113 13.45 -0.76 13.61
C GLU A 113 13.48 -1.10 12.10
N PRO A 114 14.01 -2.27 11.66
CA PRO A 114 13.94 -2.67 10.25
C PRO A 114 12.52 -2.73 9.69
N GLN A 115 11.53 -3.16 10.48
CA GLN A 115 10.13 -3.19 10.05
C GLN A 115 9.56 -1.80 9.86
N VAL A 116 9.85 -0.85 10.75
CA VAL A 116 9.43 0.55 10.59
C VAL A 116 10.12 1.18 9.37
N ARG A 117 11.42 0.94 9.18
CA ARG A 117 12.16 1.41 8.00
C ARG A 117 11.63 0.82 6.70
N ALA A 118 11.19 -0.44 6.71
CA ALA A 118 10.56 -1.07 5.56
C ALA A 118 9.23 -0.38 5.18
N ALA A 119 8.41 0.01 6.16
CA ALA A 119 7.21 0.81 5.91
C ALA A 119 7.55 2.17 5.29
N VAL A 120 8.59 2.84 5.78
CA VAL A 120 9.07 4.13 5.23
C VAL A 120 9.58 3.97 3.80
N SER A 121 10.37 2.91 3.52
CA SER A 121 10.87 2.63 2.17
C SER A 121 9.73 2.37 1.18
N TYR A 122 8.74 1.58 1.59
CA TYR A 122 7.55 1.35 0.78
C TYR A 122 6.75 2.64 0.54
N TYR A 123 6.55 3.43 1.57
CA TYR A 123 5.86 4.73 1.47
C TYR A 123 6.57 5.68 0.50
N ALA A 124 7.90 5.72 0.50
CA ALA A 124 8.67 6.58 -0.41
C ALA A 124 8.45 6.23 -1.89
N ASP A 125 8.22 4.95 -2.21
CA ASP A 125 7.94 4.51 -3.58
C ASP A 125 6.45 4.64 -3.97
N PHE A 126 5.53 4.58 -2.99
CA PHE A 126 4.08 4.55 -3.20
C PHE A 126 3.34 5.61 -2.37
N THR A 127 3.90 6.81 -2.28
CA THR A 127 3.40 7.91 -1.44
C THR A 127 1.94 8.21 -1.70
N ASP A 128 1.57 8.46 -2.96
CA ASP A 128 0.19 8.85 -3.33
C ASP A 128 -0.84 7.78 -2.98
N GLU A 129 -0.48 6.50 -3.18
CA GLU A 129 -1.36 5.38 -2.85
C GLU A 129 -1.57 5.27 -1.34
N VAL A 130 -0.48 5.35 -0.56
CA VAL A 130 -0.56 5.24 0.89
C VAL A 130 -1.26 6.46 1.50
N ASP A 131 -1.03 7.67 0.99
CA ASP A 131 -1.71 8.88 1.45
C ASP A 131 -3.22 8.81 1.12
N ALA A 132 -3.59 8.34 -0.07
CA ALA A 132 -4.99 8.10 -0.40
C ALA A 132 -5.66 7.03 0.51
N ASP A 133 -4.92 6.00 0.94
CA ASP A 133 -5.39 5.02 1.91
C ASP A 133 -5.59 5.65 3.29
N ILE A 134 -4.69 6.54 3.71
CA ILE A 134 -4.78 7.28 4.97
C ILE A 134 -6.01 8.19 4.96
N GLU A 135 -6.22 8.95 3.90
CA GLU A 135 -7.38 9.85 3.76
C GLU A 135 -8.69 9.07 3.82
N ARG A 136 -8.77 7.90 3.18
CA ARG A 136 -9.95 7.03 3.25
C ARG A 136 -10.22 6.54 4.66
N ASP A 137 -9.19 6.11 5.39
CA ASP A 137 -9.35 5.66 6.78
C ASP A 137 -9.90 6.79 7.68
N PHE A 138 -9.43 8.02 7.51
CA PHE A 138 -9.95 9.16 8.24
C PHE A 138 -11.40 9.48 7.88
N ALA A 139 -11.76 9.44 6.60
CA ALA A 139 -13.12 9.64 6.15
C ALA A 139 -14.09 8.56 6.68
N ASP A 140 -13.67 7.29 6.65
CA ASP A 140 -14.44 6.17 7.17
C ASP A 140 -14.64 6.30 8.70
N ALA A 141 -13.59 6.69 9.42
CA ALA A 141 -13.67 6.92 10.88
C ALA A 141 -14.61 8.07 11.23
N ASP A 142 -14.59 9.17 10.47
CA ASP A 142 -15.49 10.30 10.67
C ASP A 142 -16.95 9.93 10.40
N GLN A 143 -17.21 9.17 9.34
CA GLN A 143 -18.56 8.66 9.05
C GLN A 143 -19.07 7.73 10.17
N GLN A 144 -18.23 6.86 10.70
CA GLN A 144 -18.57 5.99 11.82
C GLN A 144 -18.88 6.79 13.09
N ARG A 145 -18.11 7.84 13.38
CA ARG A 145 -18.34 8.74 14.50
C ARG A 145 -19.69 9.45 14.37
N VAL A 146 -19.98 10.04 13.21
CA VAL A 146 -21.25 10.73 12.94
C VAL A 146 -22.43 9.76 13.08
N ARG A 147 -22.28 8.53 12.58
CA ARG A 147 -23.30 7.49 12.72
C ARG A 147 -23.53 7.13 14.18
N TRP A 148 -22.47 6.91 14.94
CA TRP A 148 -22.54 6.60 16.35
C TRP A 148 -23.22 7.73 17.14
N GLU A 149 -22.87 9.00 16.90
CA GLU A 149 -23.50 10.18 17.54
C GLU A 149 -25.01 10.22 17.27
N ARG A 150 -25.45 9.91 16.03
CA ARG A 150 -26.87 9.81 15.69
C ARG A 150 -27.56 8.67 16.44
N GLU A 151 -26.92 7.50 16.50
CA GLU A 151 -27.46 6.35 17.25
C GLU A 151 -27.63 6.69 18.75
N GLN A 152 -26.62 7.36 19.36
CA GLN A 152 -26.73 7.80 20.75
C GLN A 152 -27.89 8.81 20.96
N SER A 153 -28.11 9.71 20.01
CA SER A 153 -29.21 10.70 20.13
C SER A 153 -30.62 10.08 20.10
N VAL A 154 -30.75 8.83 19.63
CA VAL A 154 -32.00 8.07 19.60
C VAL A 154 -32.22 7.28 20.89
N ILE A 155 -31.14 6.89 21.58
CA ILE A 155 -31.18 6.05 22.77
C ILE A 155 -31.28 6.88 24.07
N GLY A 156 -30.79 8.13 24.04
CA GLY A 156 -30.82 9.07 25.18
C GLY A 156 -32.06 9.87 25.21
#